data_26fd55b8c501109a6257d69530ac8cb6
#
_entry.id   26fd55b8c501109a6257d69530ac8cb6
#
_cell.length_a   1.000
_cell.length_b   1.000
_cell.length_c   1.000
_cell.angle_alpha   90.00
_cell.angle_beta   90.00
_cell.angle_gamma   90.00
#
_symmetry.space_group_name_H-M   'P 1'
#
loop_
_entity.id
_entity.type
_entity.pdbx_description
1 polymer ?
#
loop_
_entity_poly.entity_id
_entity_poly.type
_entity_poly.pdbx_seq_one_letter_code
_entity_poly.pdbx_strand_id
1 'polypeptide(L)'
;MKRVWLAAILSAACVTWAEKADKDKPTQIEANRMSADDTRRMNIFEGNVVLTKGTILVRAERIVVRQDAEGYQSSTATGNPVRFRQRQDPKEGKDGAWVDGEALRIEIDDRNSKIELFENARVNRDGDEVAGNYILVDQRSDFFSVSGKGSSGERVRAVIQPKISPGAEKK
;
A
#
# COMPACT_ATOMS: atom_id res chain seq x y z
N MET A 1 19.24 -52.60 32.92
CA MET A 1 19.60 -51.73 31.76
C MET A 1 18.33 -51.12 31.22
N LYS A 2 18.02 -49.88 31.59
CA LYS A 2 16.82 -49.15 31.15
C LYS A 2 17.26 -48.13 30.08
N ARG A 3 16.87 -48.37 28.84
CA ARG A 3 17.10 -47.44 27.72
C ARG A 3 16.04 -46.34 27.75
N VAL A 4 16.43 -45.12 28.12
CA VAL A 4 15.61 -43.94 28.03
C VAL A 4 15.72 -43.42 26.60
N TRP A 5 14.62 -43.43 25.85
CA TRP A 5 14.50 -42.80 24.56
C TRP A 5 14.15 -41.33 24.79
N LEU A 6 15.11 -40.46 24.50
CA LEU A 6 14.89 -39.00 24.48
C LEU A 6 14.24 -38.65 23.13
N ALA A 7 12.94 -38.40 23.13
CA ALA A 7 12.24 -37.85 21.99
C ALA A 7 12.56 -36.33 21.89
N ALA A 8 13.46 -35.99 21.00
CA ALA A 8 13.69 -34.59 20.62
C ALA A 8 12.48 -34.07 19.85
N ILE A 9 11.64 -33.28 20.50
CA ILE A 9 10.59 -32.52 19.83
C ILE A 9 11.26 -31.38 19.07
N LEU A 10 11.40 -31.55 17.75
CA LEU A 10 11.84 -30.54 16.84
C LEU A 10 10.64 -29.60 16.61
N SER A 11 10.52 -28.56 17.44
CA SER A 11 9.58 -27.46 17.18
C SER A 11 10.05 -26.70 15.97
N ALA A 12 9.48 -27.06 14.81
CA ALA A 12 9.58 -26.26 13.60
C ALA A 12 8.92 -24.91 13.91
N ALA A 13 9.74 -23.90 14.17
CA ALA A 13 9.30 -22.52 14.15
C ALA A 13 8.80 -22.22 12.72
N CYS A 14 7.50 -22.24 12.52
CA CYS A 14 6.88 -21.67 11.34
C CYS A 14 7.22 -20.17 11.34
N VAL A 15 8.27 -19.82 10.64
CA VAL A 15 8.54 -18.41 10.27
C VAL A 15 7.39 -18.01 9.37
N THR A 16 6.43 -17.28 9.92
CA THR A 16 5.31 -16.73 9.17
C THR A 16 5.85 -15.65 8.22
N TRP A 17 5.98 -16.04 6.97
CA TRP A 17 6.29 -15.15 5.87
C TRP A 17 5.01 -14.41 5.46
N ALA A 18 4.55 -13.49 6.29
CA ALA A 18 3.28 -12.79 6.09
C ALA A 18 3.41 -11.43 5.40
N GLU A 19 4.58 -11.04 4.91
CA GLU A 19 4.81 -9.66 4.50
C GLU A 19 5.07 -9.45 3.00
N LYS A 20 4.71 -10.41 2.12
CA LYS A 20 5.11 -10.33 0.69
C LYS A 20 4.12 -10.92 -0.31
N ALA A 21 2.87 -11.13 0.06
CA ALA A 21 1.91 -11.79 -0.84
C ALA A 21 1.77 -11.07 -2.21
N ASP A 22 1.86 -9.74 -2.24
CA ASP A 22 1.77 -8.95 -3.46
C ASP A 22 3.13 -8.65 -4.11
N LYS A 23 4.23 -8.68 -3.36
CA LYS A 23 5.54 -8.26 -3.85
C LYS A 23 6.05 -9.15 -4.99
N ASP A 24 5.81 -10.45 -4.89
CA ASP A 24 6.27 -11.45 -5.86
C ASP A 24 5.22 -11.72 -6.97
N LYS A 25 4.10 -10.99 -6.98
CA LYS A 25 3.08 -11.13 -8.03
C LYS A 25 3.46 -10.32 -9.27
N PRO A 26 3.11 -10.82 -10.46
CA PRO A 26 3.31 -10.06 -11.68
C PRO A 26 2.48 -8.78 -11.64
N THR A 27 3.07 -7.68 -12.13
CA THR A 27 2.35 -6.43 -12.35
C THR A 27 1.73 -6.47 -13.74
N GLN A 28 0.41 -6.30 -13.81
CA GLN A 28 -0.35 -6.15 -15.05
C GLN A 28 -0.82 -4.71 -15.16
N ILE A 29 -0.64 -4.10 -16.35
CA ILE A 29 -1.09 -2.73 -16.60
C ILE A 29 -1.87 -2.72 -17.92
N GLU A 30 -3.08 -2.19 -17.87
CA GLU A 30 -3.94 -1.94 -19.01
C GLU A 30 -4.07 -0.42 -19.20
N ALA A 31 -4.00 0.06 -20.43
CA ALA A 31 -4.11 1.47 -20.77
C ALA A 31 -4.53 1.65 -22.24
N ASN A 32 -5.02 2.83 -22.60
CA ASN A 32 -5.33 3.15 -23.99
C ASN A 32 -4.06 3.31 -24.85
N ARG A 33 -2.94 3.73 -24.23
CA ARG A 33 -1.65 3.92 -24.88
C ARG A 33 -0.51 3.56 -23.95
N MET A 34 0.53 2.97 -24.51
CA MET A 34 1.81 2.73 -23.84
C MET A 34 2.94 3.29 -24.71
N SER A 35 3.95 3.88 -24.08
CA SER A 35 5.24 4.21 -24.68
C SER A 35 6.38 3.81 -23.76
N ALA A 36 7.49 3.36 -24.34
CA ALA A 36 8.68 2.96 -23.63
C ALA A 36 9.87 3.80 -24.10
N ASP A 37 10.72 4.23 -23.17
CA ASP A 37 12.00 4.89 -23.42
C ASP A 37 13.10 4.08 -22.71
N ASP A 38 13.75 3.22 -23.46
CA ASP A 38 14.80 2.32 -22.92
C ASP A 38 16.03 3.12 -22.44
N THR A 39 16.32 4.25 -23.07
CA THR A 39 17.45 5.12 -22.67
C THR A 39 17.24 5.70 -21.29
N ARG A 40 16.01 6.10 -20.99
CA ARG A 40 15.60 6.64 -19.69
C ARG A 40 15.06 5.57 -18.74
N ARG A 41 14.99 4.31 -19.18
CA ARG A 41 14.39 3.18 -18.45
C ARG A 41 13.01 3.55 -17.91
N MET A 42 12.16 4.06 -18.78
CA MET A 42 10.88 4.63 -18.42
C MET A 42 9.77 4.06 -19.30
N ASN A 43 8.69 3.62 -18.67
CA ASN A 43 7.45 3.24 -19.32
C ASN A 43 6.34 4.21 -18.94
N ILE A 44 5.56 4.65 -19.90
CA ILE A 44 4.45 5.56 -19.73
C ILE A 44 3.18 4.89 -20.22
N PHE A 45 2.16 4.88 -19.37
CA PHE A 45 0.81 4.36 -19.65
C PHE A 45 -0.17 5.51 -19.55
N GLU A 46 -1.06 5.67 -20.53
CA GLU A 46 -1.97 6.80 -20.63
C GLU A 46 -3.37 6.38 -21.05
N GLY A 47 -4.36 7.00 -20.41
CA GLY A 47 -5.79 6.83 -20.66
C GLY A 47 -6.39 5.57 -20.02
N ASN A 48 -7.30 5.76 -19.06
CA ASN A 48 -8.01 4.70 -18.35
C ASN A 48 -7.07 3.61 -17.80
N VAL A 49 -5.97 4.03 -17.19
CA VAL A 49 -4.94 3.10 -16.72
C VAL A 49 -5.44 2.30 -15.54
N VAL A 50 -5.31 0.98 -15.62
CA VAL A 50 -5.59 0.04 -14.54
C VAL A 50 -4.34 -0.79 -14.29
N LEU A 51 -3.75 -0.66 -13.10
CA LEU A 51 -2.63 -1.49 -12.64
C LEU A 51 -3.13 -2.47 -11.61
N THR A 52 -2.77 -3.73 -11.79
CA THR A 52 -3.08 -4.82 -10.85
C THR A 52 -1.80 -5.56 -10.47
N LYS A 53 -1.58 -5.78 -9.17
CA LYS A 53 -0.48 -6.61 -8.66
C LYS A 53 -0.94 -7.32 -7.38
N GLY A 54 -1.27 -8.61 -7.48
CA GLY A 54 -1.88 -9.34 -6.36
C GLY A 54 -3.19 -8.69 -5.92
N THR A 55 -3.24 -8.18 -4.68
CA THR A 55 -4.40 -7.46 -4.14
C THR A 55 -4.40 -5.96 -4.44
N ILE A 56 -3.26 -5.44 -4.95
CA ILE A 56 -3.11 -4.03 -5.30
C ILE A 56 -3.87 -3.75 -6.59
N LEU A 57 -4.73 -2.75 -6.57
CA LEU A 57 -5.44 -2.22 -7.71
C LEU A 57 -5.27 -0.70 -7.73
N VAL A 58 -4.72 -0.16 -8.83
CA VAL A 58 -4.61 1.30 -9.04
C VAL A 58 -5.37 1.69 -10.30
N ARG A 59 -6.16 2.75 -10.22
CA ARG A 59 -6.86 3.37 -11.35
C ARG A 59 -6.39 4.82 -11.50
N ALA A 60 -5.93 5.18 -12.70
CA ALA A 60 -5.35 6.48 -12.98
C ALA A 60 -5.61 6.93 -14.42
N GLU A 61 -5.38 8.20 -14.71
CA GLU A 61 -5.36 8.71 -16.09
C GLU A 61 -4.01 8.43 -16.74
N ARG A 62 -2.93 8.46 -15.94
CA ARG A 62 -1.57 8.24 -16.40
C ARG A 62 -0.73 7.59 -15.31
N ILE A 63 0.10 6.63 -15.68
CA ILE A 63 1.13 6.02 -14.81
C ILE A 63 2.48 6.08 -15.53
N VAL A 64 3.51 6.54 -14.83
CA VAL A 64 4.90 6.52 -15.26
C VAL A 64 5.67 5.60 -14.34
N VAL A 65 6.30 4.57 -14.89
CA VAL A 65 7.18 3.66 -14.16
C VAL A 65 8.60 3.94 -14.62
N ARG A 66 9.52 4.14 -13.69
CA ARG A 66 10.95 4.27 -13.93
C ARG A 66 11.70 3.18 -13.18
N GLN A 67 12.79 2.72 -13.78
CA GLN A 67 13.69 1.79 -13.13
C GLN A 67 15.08 2.44 -13.03
N ASP A 68 15.68 2.42 -11.85
CA ASP A 68 17.03 2.93 -11.67
C ASP A 68 18.12 1.91 -12.14
N ALA A 69 19.39 2.28 -11.98
CA ALA A 69 20.49 1.45 -12.41
C ALA A 69 20.62 0.15 -11.62
N GLU A 70 20.14 0.13 -10.38
CA GLU A 70 20.16 -1.04 -9.49
C GLU A 70 18.91 -1.91 -9.60
N GLY A 71 17.95 -1.52 -10.45
CA GLY A 71 16.74 -2.30 -10.71
C GLY A 71 15.55 -1.94 -9.83
N TYR A 72 15.66 -0.98 -8.91
CA TYR A 72 14.53 -0.50 -8.12
C TYR A 72 13.56 0.30 -8.99
N GLN A 73 12.29 0.14 -8.72
CA GLN A 73 11.24 0.85 -9.46
C GLN A 73 10.70 2.03 -8.65
N SER A 74 10.37 3.09 -9.38
CA SER A 74 9.55 4.18 -8.88
C SER A 74 8.38 4.40 -9.83
N SER A 75 7.20 4.67 -9.27
CA SER A 75 5.99 4.88 -10.04
C SER A 75 5.32 6.18 -9.65
N THR A 76 4.85 6.93 -10.63
CA THR A 76 4.03 8.13 -10.43
C THR A 76 2.71 7.93 -11.16
N ALA A 77 1.62 7.91 -10.43
CA ALA A 77 0.26 7.88 -10.96
C ALA A 77 -0.38 9.26 -10.83
N THR A 78 -1.05 9.73 -11.87
CA THR A 78 -1.80 10.99 -11.89
C THR A 78 -3.20 10.76 -12.42
N GLY A 79 -4.19 11.49 -11.89
CA GLY A 79 -5.60 11.38 -12.27
C GLY A 79 -6.49 12.34 -11.49
N ASN A 80 -7.79 12.31 -11.77
CA ASN A 80 -8.74 13.19 -11.11
C ASN A 80 -9.96 12.42 -10.53
N PRO A 81 -9.79 11.70 -9.41
CA PRO A 81 -8.54 11.36 -8.72
C PRO A 81 -7.90 10.04 -9.22
N VAL A 82 -6.66 9.80 -8.84
CA VAL A 82 -6.08 8.45 -8.77
C VAL A 82 -6.75 7.74 -7.60
N ARG A 83 -7.12 6.46 -7.79
CA ARG A 83 -7.63 5.60 -6.72
C ARG A 83 -6.78 4.36 -6.59
N PHE A 84 -6.49 3.97 -5.36
CA PHE A 84 -5.86 2.69 -5.10
C PHE A 84 -6.64 1.89 -4.06
N ARG A 85 -6.48 0.58 -4.12
CA ARG A 85 -6.97 -0.39 -3.14
C ARG A 85 -5.91 -1.46 -2.94
N GLN A 86 -5.69 -1.86 -1.69
CA GLN A 86 -4.77 -2.95 -1.33
C GLN A 86 -5.29 -3.66 -0.08
N ARG A 87 -5.08 -4.96 0.01
CA ARG A 87 -5.29 -5.72 1.25
C ARG A 87 -3.97 -5.76 2.03
N GLN A 88 -4.02 -5.38 3.29
CA GLN A 88 -2.88 -5.54 4.19
C GLN A 88 -2.66 -7.02 4.51
N ASP A 89 -1.43 -7.35 4.89
CA ASP A 89 -1.13 -8.70 5.33
C ASP A 89 -1.88 -9.03 6.63
N PRO A 90 -2.31 -10.30 6.81
CA PRO A 90 -2.93 -10.74 8.05
C PRO A 90 -2.00 -10.54 9.23
N LYS A 91 -2.51 -9.98 10.33
CA LYS A 91 -1.77 -9.83 11.58
C LYS A 91 -2.51 -10.57 12.71
N GLU A 92 -1.76 -11.36 13.51
CA GLU A 92 -2.29 -12.02 14.72
C GLU A 92 -3.59 -12.83 14.51
N GLY A 93 -3.66 -13.61 13.43
CA GLY A 93 -4.82 -14.46 13.14
C GLY A 93 -6.08 -13.72 12.65
N LYS A 94 -5.96 -12.42 12.36
CA LYS A 94 -7.01 -11.63 11.70
C LYS A 94 -6.72 -11.49 10.22
N ASP A 95 -7.74 -11.57 9.41
CA ASP A 95 -7.66 -11.22 7.99
C ASP A 95 -7.14 -9.80 7.82
N GLY A 96 -6.29 -9.60 6.80
CA GLY A 96 -5.75 -8.28 6.49
C GLY A 96 -6.85 -7.30 6.11
N ALA A 97 -6.79 -6.09 6.65
CA ALA A 97 -7.69 -5.01 6.36
C ALA A 97 -7.56 -4.53 4.91
N TRP A 98 -8.66 -4.08 4.32
CA TRP A 98 -8.60 -3.34 3.07
C TRP A 98 -8.22 -1.88 3.35
N VAL A 99 -7.29 -1.38 2.56
CA VAL A 99 -6.90 0.02 2.52
C VAL A 99 -7.31 0.58 1.16
N ASP A 100 -8.15 1.59 1.18
CA ASP A 100 -8.54 2.37 0.01
C ASP A 100 -7.95 3.76 0.13
N GLY A 101 -7.51 4.33 -0.98
CA GLY A 101 -7.02 5.71 -0.98
C GLY A 101 -7.22 6.41 -2.30
N GLU A 102 -7.22 7.74 -2.24
CA GLU A 102 -7.30 8.60 -3.42
C GLU A 102 -6.48 9.88 -3.24
N ALA A 103 -6.00 10.41 -4.35
CA ALA A 103 -5.29 11.69 -4.43
C ALA A 103 -5.23 12.15 -5.90
N LEU A 104 -4.83 13.37 -6.19
CA LEU A 104 -4.59 13.78 -7.58
C LEU A 104 -3.29 13.15 -8.13
N ARG A 105 -2.31 12.87 -7.25
CA ARG A 105 -1.05 12.23 -7.60
C ARG A 105 -0.62 11.29 -6.49
N ILE A 106 -0.17 10.10 -6.88
CA ILE A 106 0.40 9.08 -5.98
C ILE A 106 1.78 8.72 -6.49
N GLU A 107 2.77 8.72 -5.60
CA GLU A 107 4.13 8.28 -5.87
C GLU A 107 4.46 7.05 -5.02
N ILE A 108 5.10 6.07 -5.63
CA ILE A 108 5.56 4.85 -4.99
C ILE A 108 7.05 4.74 -5.25
N ASP A 109 7.83 4.57 -4.19
CA ASP A 109 9.28 4.39 -4.23
C ASP A 109 9.63 3.05 -3.57
N ASP A 110 9.93 2.04 -4.40
CA ASP A 110 10.26 0.70 -3.93
C ASP A 110 11.60 0.68 -3.19
N ARG A 111 12.57 1.54 -3.57
CA ARG A 111 13.87 1.63 -2.91
C ARG A 111 13.72 2.06 -1.45
N ASN A 112 12.93 3.08 -1.21
CA ASN A 112 12.71 3.64 0.11
C ASN A 112 11.50 3.05 0.82
N SER A 113 10.72 2.19 0.13
CA SER A 113 9.48 1.59 0.63
C SER A 113 8.47 2.66 1.10
N LYS A 114 8.33 3.72 0.29
CA LYS A 114 7.44 4.85 0.58
C LYS A 114 6.31 4.95 -0.42
N ILE A 115 5.16 5.36 0.08
CA ILE A 115 4.00 5.76 -0.72
C ILE A 115 3.62 7.17 -0.30
N GLU A 116 3.53 8.07 -1.26
CA GLU A 116 3.20 9.47 -1.04
C GLU A 116 1.97 9.85 -1.87
N LEU A 117 0.99 10.43 -1.21
CA LEU A 117 -0.24 10.91 -1.81
C LEU A 117 -0.24 12.43 -1.75
N PHE A 118 -0.45 13.07 -2.90
CA PHE A 118 -0.41 14.52 -3.04
C PHE A 118 -1.75 15.05 -3.55
N GLU A 119 -2.20 16.13 -2.95
CA GLU A 119 -3.38 16.90 -3.30
C GLU A 119 -4.70 16.13 -3.14
N ASN A 120 -5.54 16.64 -2.26
CA ASN A 120 -6.82 16.01 -1.89
C ASN A 120 -6.65 14.56 -1.45
N ALA A 121 -5.56 14.30 -0.72
CA ALA A 121 -5.20 12.96 -0.28
C ALA A 121 -6.17 12.44 0.78
N ARG A 122 -6.65 11.21 0.60
CA ARG A 122 -7.55 10.51 1.52
C ARG A 122 -7.16 9.03 1.58
N VAL A 123 -7.17 8.46 2.78
CA VAL A 123 -6.97 7.04 3.02
C VAL A 123 -8.03 6.54 3.98
N ASN A 124 -8.65 5.43 3.66
CA ASN A 124 -9.59 4.70 4.51
C ASN A 124 -9.04 3.30 4.82
N ARG A 125 -9.15 2.87 6.06
CA ARG A 125 -8.83 1.51 6.51
C ARG A 125 -9.84 1.07 7.56
N ASP A 126 -10.61 0.03 7.27
CA ASP A 126 -11.62 -0.53 8.18
C ASP A 126 -12.63 0.51 8.73
N GLY A 127 -12.93 1.55 7.93
CA GLY A 127 -13.81 2.63 8.33
C GLY A 127 -13.10 3.80 9.02
N ASP A 128 -11.85 3.65 9.45
CA ASP A 128 -11.01 4.78 9.87
C ASP A 128 -10.58 5.56 8.62
N GLU A 129 -10.85 6.87 8.61
CA GLU A 129 -10.52 7.74 7.48
C GLU A 129 -9.60 8.87 7.92
N VAL A 130 -8.61 9.16 7.10
CA VAL A 130 -7.80 10.36 7.23
C VAL A 130 -7.74 11.10 5.90
N ALA A 131 -7.79 12.42 5.94
CA ALA A 131 -7.72 13.28 4.77
C ALA A 131 -6.87 14.51 5.03
N GLY A 132 -6.15 14.94 4.00
CA GLY A 132 -5.29 16.11 4.02
C GLY A 132 -4.79 16.46 2.62
N ASN A 133 -3.86 17.40 2.53
CA ASN A 133 -3.25 17.73 1.24
C ASN A 133 -2.11 16.80 0.87
N TYR A 134 -1.47 16.19 1.86
CA TYR A 134 -0.36 15.27 1.69
C TYR A 134 -0.43 14.14 2.72
N ILE A 135 -0.21 12.91 2.27
CA ILE A 135 -0.10 11.72 3.12
C ILE A 135 1.18 10.97 2.75
N LEU A 136 2.00 10.67 3.76
CA LEU A 136 3.18 9.81 3.64
C LEU A 136 2.94 8.51 4.39
N VAL A 137 3.20 7.38 3.73
CA VAL A 137 3.26 6.06 4.32
C VAL A 137 4.68 5.53 4.15
N ASP A 138 5.39 5.29 5.24
CA ASP A 138 6.67 4.61 5.24
C ASP A 138 6.45 3.16 5.69
N GLN A 139 6.56 2.23 4.74
CA GLN A 139 6.27 0.81 4.97
C GLN A 139 7.36 0.09 5.77
N ARG A 140 8.57 0.67 5.91
CA ARG A 140 9.66 0.08 6.71
C ARG A 140 9.47 0.32 8.21
N SER A 141 9.03 1.53 8.55
CA SER A 141 8.88 1.98 9.94
C SER A 141 7.46 1.92 10.46
N ASP A 142 6.50 1.47 9.64
CA ASP A 142 5.05 1.60 9.91
C ASP A 142 4.64 3.06 10.23
N PHE A 143 5.43 4.03 9.75
CA PHE A 143 5.18 5.44 9.99
C PHE A 143 4.16 5.99 8.99
N PHE A 144 3.21 6.74 9.52
CA PHE A 144 2.16 7.38 8.75
C PHE A 144 2.06 8.86 9.16
N SER A 145 2.05 9.75 8.19
CA SER A 145 1.95 11.20 8.41
C SER A 145 0.94 11.83 7.47
N VAL A 146 0.15 12.76 7.98
CA VAL A 146 -0.81 13.55 7.19
C VAL A 146 -0.56 15.03 7.42
N SER A 147 -0.53 15.80 6.35
CA SER A 147 -0.37 17.25 6.39
C SER A 147 -1.49 17.96 5.65
N GLY A 148 -1.96 19.06 6.20
CA GLY A 148 -2.84 20.01 5.53
C GLY A 148 -2.08 20.91 4.56
N LYS A 149 -2.79 21.75 3.83
CA LYS A 149 -2.18 22.72 2.91
C LYS A 149 -1.79 23.98 3.69
N GLY A 150 -0.57 24.01 4.21
CA GLY A 150 0.09 25.01 5.05
C GLY A 150 -0.59 26.39 5.17
N SER A 151 -0.33 27.32 4.25
CA SER A 151 -0.80 28.70 4.29
C SER A 151 -2.27 28.92 3.91
N SER A 152 -2.96 27.92 3.34
CA SER A 152 -4.37 28.04 2.87
C SER A 152 -5.42 27.63 3.92
N GLY A 153 -5.00 27.28 5.14
CA GLY A 153 -5.91 26.96 6.23
C GLY A 153 -6.61 25.60 6.14
N GLU A 154 -6.32 24.80 5.12
CA GLU A 154 -6.83 23.43 5.02
C GLU A 154 -6.25 22.54 6.13
N ARG A 155 -7.13 22.01 6.98
CA ARG A 155 -6.77 21.21 8.14
C ARG A 155 -6.80 19.72 7.79
N VAL A 156 -5.95 18.95 8.46
CA VAL A 156 -6.08 17.49 8.49
C VAL A 156 -7.40 17.10 9.14
N ARG A 157 -8.08 16.11 8.54
CA ARG A 157 -9.28 15.51 9.11
C ARG A 157 -9.02 14.03 9.38
N ALA A 158 -9.44 13.55 10.54
CA ALA A 158 -9.45 12.14 10.88
C ALA A 158 -10.82 11.75 11.43
N VAL A 159 -11.33 10.59 11.00
CA VAL A 159 -12.52 9.92 11.53
C VAL A 159 -12.06 8.56 12.00
N ILE A 160 -12.24 8.27 13.29
CA ILE A 160 -11.82 7.01 13.90
C ILE A 160 -13.07 6.30 14.41
N GLN A 161 -13.26 5.06 13.98
CA GLN A 161 -14.41 4.26 14.39
C GLN A 161 -14.21 3.69 15.79
N PRO A 162 -15.26 3.65 16.63
CA PRO A 162 -15.21 2.98 17.92
C PRO A 162 -14.87 1.49 17.72
N LYS A 163 -13.81 1.01 18.35
CA LYS A 163 -13.53 -0.43 18.38
C LYS A 163 -14.49 -1.08 19.38
N ILE A 164 -15.49 -1.77 18.88
CA ILE A 164 -16.38 -2.60 19.71
C ILE A 164 -15.54 -3.81 20.14
N SER A 165 -15.15 -3.87 21.42
CA SER A 165 -14.56 -5.07 22.01
C SER A 165 -15.64 -6.15 22.03
N PRO A 166 -15.43 -7.35 21.44
CA PRO A 166 -16.36 -8.46 21.61
C PRO A 166 -16.32 -8.91 23.06
N GLY A 167 -17.26 -8.46 23.89
CA GLY A 167 -17.31 -8.80 25.31
C GLY A 167 -18.16 -7.88 26.18
N ALA A 168 -18.74 -6.81 25.65
CA ALA A 168 -19.71 -5.98 26.39
C ALA A 168 -21.13 -6.46 26.09
N GLU A 169 -21.44 -7.71 26.41
CA GLU A 169 -22.82 -8.17 26.53
C GLU A 169 -23.39 -7.56 27.82
N LYS A 170 -24.47 -6.82 27.68
CA LYS A 170 -25.20 -6.16 28.77
C LYS A 170 -25.61 -7.19 29.80
N LYS A 171 -25.21 -6.97 31.04
CA LYS A 171 -25.91 -7.50 32.21
C LYS A 171 -27.16 -6.70 32.46
#